data_14ac0aab1e91c3c9bb7cb87d95f7a59b
#
_entry.id   14ac0aab1e91c3c9bb7cb87d95f7a59b
#
_cell.length_a   1.000
_cell.length_b   1.000
_cell.length_c   1.000
_cell.angle_alpha   90.00
_cell.angle_beta   90.00
_cell.angle_gamma   90.00
#
_symmetry.space_group_name_H-M   'P 1'
#
loop_
_entity.id
_entity.type
_entity.pdbx_description
1 polymer ?
#
loop_
_entity_poly.entity_id
_entity_poly.type
_entity_poly.pdbx_seq_one_letter_code
_entity_poly.pdbx_strand_id
1 'polypeptide(L)'
;MALPASQLIEAGQIRQALEALAGHLRNHPTDVAARTSMFEALCFAGELDRAEKHLNLLADTNEQAKLGAILYFSAIHAERQRHEMYKAKSFPKSTASSKVSGKLNGKPFSEIRDADNDLGARLEVFGAGAYMWVQFEHIASINIQPPQKLRDTLWTPAFIKTGPKFKGQDMGEVLLPAIYPFSFTYPDESVWLGRQTLWAEDEGESYPLGQKILLVDGEEVPFLEIRSIEFDIPEGESSSRKDEDDNSASISLNS
;
A
#
# COMPACT_ATOMS: atom_id res chain seq x y z
N MET A 1 -31.54 -0.51 -19.30
CA MET A 1 -30.93 -1.63 -18.54
C MET A 1 -29.80 -1.03 -17.71
N ALA A 2 -29.79 -1.22 -16.40
CA ALA A 2 -28.67 -0.71 -15.57
C ALA A 2 -27.37 -1.45 -15.95
N LEU A 3 -26.24 -0.72 -15.95
CA LEU A 3 -24.93 -1.31 -16.22
C LEU A 3 -24.54 -2.27 -15.10
N PRO A 4 -23.84 -3.38 -15.40
CA PRO A 4 -23.25 -4.23 -14.39
C PRO A 4 -22.26 -3.45 -13.50
N ALA A 5 -22.15 -3.82 -12.23
CA ALA A 5 -21.28 -3.11 -11.29
C ALA A 5 -19.80 -3.06 -11.73
N SER A 6 -19.30 -4.11 -12.40
CA SER A 6 -17.94 -4.12 -12.98
C SER A 6 -17.74 -3.02 -14.01
N GLN A 7 -18.70 -2.81 -14.90
CA GLN A 7 -18.65 -1.75 -15.91
C GLN A 7 -18.74 -0.36 -15.28
N LEU A 8 -19.50 -0.21 -14.18
CA LEU A 8 -19.57 1.05 -13.43
C LEU A 8 -18.21 1.35 -12.76
N ILE A 9 -17.56 0.36 -12.19
CA ILE A 9 -16.20 0.51 -11.62
C ILE A 9 -15.19 0.86 -12.72
N GLU A 10 -15.23 0.17 -13.84
CA GLU A 10 -14.41 0.48 -15.02
C GLU A 10 -14.65 1.90 -15.56
N ALA A 11 -15.89 2.38 -15.50
CA ALA A 11 -16.25 3.75 -15.86
C ALA A 11 -15.89 4.80 -14.79
N GLY A 12 -15.36 4.38 -13.63
CA GLY A 12 -15.02 5.29 -12.52
C GLY A 12 -16.22 5.73 -11.68
N GLN A 13 -17.31 4.98 -11.71
CA GLN A 13 -18.60 5.31 -11.05
C GLN A 13 -18.80 4.46 -9.80
N ILE A 14 -17.97 4.66 -8.77
CA ILE A 14 -17.94 3.83 -7.56
C ILE A 14 -19.26 3.93 -6.78
N ARG A 15 -19.87 5.12 -6.63
CA ARG A 15 -21.14 5.27 -5.91
C ARG A 15 -22.26 4.50 -6.60
N GLN A 16 -22.35 4.58 -7.93
CA GLN A 16 -23.35 3.83 -8.69
C GLN A 16 -23.09 2.32 -8.63
N ALA A 17 -21.81 1.90 -8.64
CA ALA A 17 -21.45 0.51 -8.48
C ALA A 17 -21.87 -0.04 -7.10
N LEU A 18 -21.67 0.73 -6.03
CA LEU A 18 -22.10 0.39 -4.68
C LEU A 18 -23.62 0.23 -4.58
N GLU A 19 -24.40 1.12 -5.22
CA GLU A 19 -25.87 1.02 -5.28
C GLU A 19 -26.32 -0.25 -6.04
N ALA A 20 -25.71 -0.51 -7.20
CA ALA A 20 -26.01 -1.68 -8.02
C ALA A 20 -25.68 -2.99 -7.26
N LEU A 21 -24.51 -3.05 -6.61
CA LEU A 21 -24.10 -4.19 -5.79
C LEU A 21 -25.01 -4.40 -4.58
N ALA A 22 -25.42 -3.32 -3.91
CA ALA A 22 -26.36 -3.41 -2.79
C ALA A 22 -27.73 -3.94 -3.24
N GLY A 23 -28.20 -3.52 -4.42
CA GLY A 23 -29.43 -4.04 -5.04
C GLY A 23 -29.32 -5.52 -5.37
N HIS A 24 -28.20 -5.92 -5.96
CA HIS A 24 -27.94 -7.31 -6.33
C HIS A 24 -27.86 -8.22 -5.08
N LEU A 25 -27.08 -7.85 -4.08
CA LEU A 25 -26.86 -8.63 -2.86
C LEU A 25 -28.11 -8.78 -1.98
N ARG A 26 -29.09 -7.88 -2.10
CA ARG A 26 -30.42 -8.08 -1.44
C ARG A 26 -31.16 -9.31 -1.99
N ASN A 27 -31.05 -9.55 -3.28
CA ASN A 27 -31.70 -10.67 -3.96
C ASN A 27 -30.81 -11.93 -4.02
N HIS A 28 -29.48 -11.76 -3.94
CA HIS A 28 -28.48 -12.81 -4.02
C HIS A 28 -27.47 -12.70 -2.86
N PRO A 29 -27.88 -12.90 -1.61
CA PRO A 29 -27.05 -12.64 -0.42
C PRO A 29 -25.82 -13.54 -0.29
N THR A 30 -25.79 -14.66 -1.02
CA THR A 30 -24.67 -15.63 -1.01
C THR A 30 -23.72 -15.47 -2.18
N ASP A 31 -23.92 -14.46 -3.06
CA ASP A 31 -23.03 -14.20 -4.18
C ASP A 31 -21.68 -13.67 -3.69
N VAL A 32 -20.68 -14.57 -3.67
CA VAL A 32 -19.32 -14.28 -3.20
C VAL A 32 -18.62 -13.26 -4.09
N ALA A 33 -18.82 -13.34 -5.42
CA ALA A 33 -18.17 -12.42 -6.36
C ALA A 33 -18.69 -10.98 -6.18
N ALA A 34 -20.03 -10.81 -6.13
CA ALA A 34 -20.63 -9.51 -5.88
C ALA A 34 -20.24 -8.94 -4.50
N ARG A 35 -20.13 -9.79 -3.47
CA ARG A 35 -19.68 -9.38 -2.14
C ARG A 35 -18.22 -8.96 -2.13
N THR A 36 -17.35 -9.63 -2.89
CA THR A 36 -15.95 -9.23 -3.06
C THR A 36 -15.85 -7.86 -3.73
N SER A 37 -16.60 -7.65 -4.83
CA SER A 37 -16.65 -6.34 -5.50
C SER A 37 -17.20 -5.23 -4.58
N MET A 38 -18.20 -5.54 -3.74
CA MET A 38 -18.73 -4.61 -2.74
C MET A 38 -17.66 -4.23 -1.71
N PHE A 39 -16.93 -5.22 -1.19
CA PHE A 39 -15.80 -5.00 -0.26
C PHE A 39 -14.77 -4.08 -0.88
N GLU A 40 -14.31 -4.38 -2.10
CA GLU A 40 -13.29 -3.58 -2.78
C GLU A 40 -13.77 -2.15 -3.05
N ALA A 41 -14.98 -1.96 -3.60
CA ALA A 41 -15.54 -0.64 -3.88
C ALA A 41 -15.71 0.21 -2.60
N LEU A 42 -16.11 -0.41 -1.49
CA LEU A 42 -16.21 0.28 -0.19
C LEU A 42 -14.85 0.72 0.35
N CYS A 43 -13.77 -0.04 0.12
CA CYS A 43 -12.41 0.38 0.49
C CYS A 43 -12.01 1.65 -0.27
N PHE A 44 -12.27 1.72 -1.58
CA PHE A 44 -12.01 2.91 -2.39
C PHE A 44 -12.88 4.12 -2.00
N ALA A 45 -14.09 3.87 -1.50
CA ALA A 45 -14.98 4.91 -1.00
C ALA A 45 -14.64 5.38 0.42
N GLY A 46 -13.59 4.83 1.06
CA GLY A 46 -13.23 5.13 2.44
C GLY A 46 -14.20 4.61 3.50
N GLU A 47 -15.18 3.78 3.08
CA GLU A 47 -16.22 3.23 3.96
C GLU A 47 -15.73 1.94 4.66
N LEU A 48 -14.62 2.03 5.39
CA LEU A 48 -13.88 0.91 5.94
C LEU A 48 -14.70 0.03 6.89
N ASP A 49 -15.62 0.61 7.68
CA ASP A 49 -16.49 -0.17 8.59
C ASP A 49 -17.50 -1.03 7.84
N ARG A 50 -18.00 -0.55 6.70
CA ARG A 50 -18.87 -1.33 5.84
C ARG A 50 -18.09 -2.38 5.08
N ALA A 51 -16.90 -2.03 4.59
CA ALA A 51 -16.00 -2.98 3.92
C ALA A 51 -15.67 -4.15 4.84
N GLU A 52 -15.32 -3.89 6.09
CA GLU A 52 -15.01 -4.92 7.08
C GLU A 52 -16.18 -5.88 7.34
N LYS A 53 -17.44 -5.38 7.38
CA LYS A 53 -18.63 -6.24 7.49
C LYS A 53 -18.75 -7.20 6.30
N HIS A 54 -18.49 -6.73 5.08
CA HIS A 54 -18.49 -7.60 3.90
C HIS A 54 -17.34 -8.60 3.92
N LEU A 55 -16.16 -8.19 4.39
CA LEU A 55 -15.00 -9.05 4.54
C LEU A 55 -15.25 -10.17 5.58
N ASN A 56 -15.91 -9.87 6.70
CA ASN A 56 -16.32 -10.88 7.68
C ASN A 56 -17.21 -11.96 7.04
N LEU A 57 -18.23 -11.53 6.27
CA LEU A 57 -19.10 -12.46 5.57
C LEU A 57 -18.38 -13.31 4.51
N LEU A 58 -17.33 -12.77 3.89
CA LEU A 58 -16.48 -13.53 2.97
C LEU A 58 -15.61 -14.54 3.73
N ALA A 59 -15.03 -14.15 4.87
CA ALA A 59 -14.21 -15.03 5.72
C ALA A 59 -14.99 -16.24 6.23
N ASP A 60 -16.29 -16.07 6.50
CA ASP A 60 -17.17 -17.14 7.00
C ASP A 60 -17.52 -18.20 5.94
N THR A 61 -17.16 -18.02 4.67
CA THR A 61 -17.53 -18.96 3.60
C THR A 61 -16.75 -20.28 3.66
N ASN A 62 -15.45 -20.23 3.99
CA ASN A 62 -14.59 -21.41 4.16
C ASN A 62 -13.24 -21.01 4.78
N GLU A 63 -12.45 -22.01 5.23
CA GLU A 63 -11.15 -21.78 5.88
C GLU A 63 -10.13 -21.06 4.98
N GLN A 64 -10.12 -21.33 3.68
CA GLN A 64 -9.21 -20.64 2.76
C GLN A 64 -9.57 -19.15 2.61
N ALA A 65 -10.85 -18.83 2.53
CA ALA A 65 -11.35 -17.45 2.51
C ALA A 65 -10.99 -16.73 3.82
N LYS A 66 -11.11 -17.42 4.96
CA LYS A 66 -10.74 -16.89 6.28
C LYS A 66 -9.26 -16.54 6.36
N LEU A 67 -8.38 -17.42 5.89
CA LEU A 67 -6.93 -17.13 5.84
C LEU A 67 -6.62 -15.94 4.92
N GLY A 68 -7.25 -15.89 3.74
CA GLY A 68 -7.08 -14.77 2.82
C GLY A 68 -7.62 -13.44 3.38
N ALA A 69 -8.65 -13.47 4.20
CA ALA A 69 -9.24 -12.29 4.81
C ALA A 69 -8.34 -11.65 5.88
N ILE A 70 -7.47 -12.42 6.56
CA ILE A 70 -6.56 -11.91 7.60
C ILE A 70 -5.72 -10.75 7.08
N LEU A 71 -5.17 -10.89 5.86
CA LEU A 71 -4.37 -9.83 5.22
C LEU A 71 -5.16 -8.54 5.08
N TYR A 72 -6.44 -8.62 4.65
CA TYR A 72 -7.27 -7.44 4.41
C TYR A 72 -7.87 -6.85 5.68
N PHE A 73 -8.11 -7.64 6.73
CA PHE A 73 -8.39 -7.09 8.07
C PHE A 73 -7.22 -6.26 8.57
N SER A 74 -5.99 -6.78 8.40
CA SER A 74 -4.76 -6.07 8.74
C SER A 74 -4.61 -4.79 7.91
N ALA A 75 -4.92 -4.83 6.61
CA ALA A 75 -4.87 -3.66 5.73
C ALA A 75 -5.90 -2.58 6.14
N ILE A 76 -7.14 -2.96 6.44
CA ILE A 76 -8.17 -2.03 6.94
C ILE A 76 -7.71 -1.37 8.25
N HIS A 77 -7.13 -2.16 9.16
CA HIS A 77 -6.63 -1.63 10.43
C HIS A 77 -5.50 -0.61 10.21
N ALA A 78 -4.53 -0.96 9.36
CA ALA A 78 -3.42 -0.06 9.00
C ALA A 78 -3.92 1.21 8.29
N GLU A 79 -4.93 1.11 7.40
CA GLU A 79 -5.53 2.27 6.73
C GLU A 79 -6.23 3.21 7.73
N ARG A 80 -6.92 2.67 8.75
CA ARG A 80 -7.48 3.49 9.84
C ARG A 80 -6.39 4.22 10.61
N GLN A 81 -5.30 3.54 10.97
CA GLN A 81 -4.14 4.18 11.63
C GLN A 81 -3.55 5.30 10.76
N ARG A 82 -3.42 5.05 9.46
CA ARG A 82 -2.98 6.03 8.47
C ARG A 82 -3.89 7.26 8.47
N HIS A 83 -5.19 7.06 8.35
CA HIS A 83 -6.17 8.15 8.36
C HIS A 83 -6.11 8.97 9.66
N GLU A 84 -6.01 8.33 10.82
CA GLU A 84 -5.90 9.03 12.10
C GLU A 84 -4.62 9.85 12.19
N MET A 85 -3.47 9.32 11.71
CA MET A 85 -2.20 10.03 11.72
C MET A 85 -2.23 11.28 10.82
N TYR A 86 -2.76 11.14 9.59
CA TYR A 86 -2.89 12.27 8.67
C TYR A 86 -3.90 13.32 9.17
N LYS A 87 -5.04 12.89 9.69
CA LYS A 87 -6.05 13.78 10.27
C LYS A 87 -5.51 14.57 11.46
N ALA A 88 -4.69 13.94 12.30
CA ALA A 88 -4.05 14.58 13.43
C ALA A 88 -2.78 15.37 13.06
N LYS A 89 -2.35 15.34 11.78
CA LYS A 89 -1.05 15.87 11.31
C LYS A 89 0.12 15.42 12.21
N SER A 90 0.07 14.18 12.71
CA SER A 90 1.02 13.64 13.68
C SER A 90 2.11 12.83 12.98
N PHE A 91 2.93 13.52 12.20
CA PHE A 91 3.97 12.89 11.38
C PHE A 91 5.29 12.67 12.14
N PRO A 92 6.07 11.61 11.80
CA PRO A 92 7.40 11.40 12.36
C PRO A 92 8.33 12.59 12.08
N LYS A 93 8.95 13.15 13.10
CA LYS A 93 9.85 14.31 12.99
C LYS A 93 11.27 13.97 12.53
N SER A 94 11.59 12.70 12.30
CA SER A 94 12.93 12.30 11.86
C SER A 94 13.23 12.82 10.47
N THR A 95 14.42 13.35 10.26
CA THR A 95 14.90 13.70 8.92
C THR A 95 15.28 12.45 8.16
N ALA A 96 14.71 12.26 6.96
CA ALA A 96 15.13 11.23 6.02
C ALA A 96 15.89 11.89 4.86
N SER A 97 16.95 11.24 4.38
CA SER A 97 17.70 11.75 3.23
C SER A 97 17.02 11.33 1.94
N SER A 98 16.75 12.29 1.04
CA SER A 98 16.32 12.00 -0.33
C SER A 98 17.48 11.58 -1.24
N LYS A 99 18.73 11.88 -0.84
CA LYS A 99 19.95 11.53 -1.59
C LYS A 99 20.32 10.07 -1.38
N VAL A 100 19.50 9.20 -1.90
CA VAL A 100 19.68 7.75 -1.91
C VAL A 100 19.70 7.34 -3.35
N SER A 101 20.82 6.76 -3.81
CA SER A 101 20.97 6.29 -5.19
C SER A 101 20.52 4.83 -5.34
N GLY A 102 20.29 4.46 -6.60
CA GLY A 102 19.87 3.10 -6.90
C GLY A 102 19.36 2.94 -8.33
N LYS A 103 18.47 1.97 -8.52
CA LYS A 103 17.79 1.73 -9.80
C LYS A 103 16.29 1.58 -9.57
N LEU A 104 15.48 2.29 -10.36
CA LEU A 104 14.05 2.14 -10.44
C LEU A 104 13.68 1.53 -11.79
N ASN A 105 13.03 0.35 -11.78
CA ASN A 105 12.76 -0.43 -12.99
C ASN A 105 14.01 -0.62 -13.87
N GLY A 106 15.18 -0.80 -13.23
CA GLY A 106 16.48 -0.95 -13.91
C GLY A 106 17.15 0.35 -14.37
N LYS A 107 16.50 1.51 -14.28
CA LYS A 107 17.08 2.82 -14.61
C LYS A 107 17.76 3.42 -13.39
N PRO A 108 19.01 3.90 -13.49
CA PRO A 108 19.70 4.49 -12.35
C PRO A 108 19.06 5.82 -11.94
N PHE A 109 19.13 6.13 -10.63
CA PHE A 109 18.74 7.41 -10.05
C PHE A 109 19.70 7.80 -8.92
N SER A 110 19.70 9.08 -8.55
CA SER A 110 20.53 9.67 -7.49
C SER A 110 19.72 10.22 -6.33
N GLU A 111 18.43 10.48 -6.54
CA GLU A 111 17.52 11.02 -5.54
C GLU A 111 16.12 10.44 -5.71
N ILE A 112 15.46 10.10 -4.58
CA ILE A 112 14.10 9.62 -4.58
C ILE A 112 13.35 10.14 -3.34
N ARG A 113 12.11 10.58 -3.54
CA ARG A 113 11.19 10.94 -2.46
C ARG A 113 9.73 10.79 -2.91
N ASP A 114 8.81 10.72 -1.97
CA ASP A 114 7.39 10.88 -2.26
C ASP A 114 7.11 12.33 -2.69
N ALA A 115 6.14 12.53 -3.58
CA ALA A 115 5.73 13.87 -3.98
C ALA A 115 5.02 14.60 -2.83
N ASP A 116 4.41 13.87 -1.89
CA ASP A 116 3.92 14.42 -0.64
C ASP A 116 5.11 14.86 0.25
N ASN A 117 5.18 16.16 0.53
CA ASN A 117 6.26 16.73 1.33
C ASN A 117 6.27 16.22 2.78
N ASP A 118 5.13 15.84 3.34
CA ASP A 118 5.04 15.29 4.70
C ASP A 118 5.70 13.90 4.77
N LEU A 119 5.59 13.11 3.72
CA LEU A 119 6.29 11.84 3.58
C LEU A 119 7.77 12.03 3.25
N GLY A 120 8.06 12.83 2.25
CA GLY A 120 9.42 13.08 1.80
C GLY A 120 10.14 11.80 1.38
N ALA A 121 11.35 11.54 1.90
CA ALA A 121 12.17 10.38 1.56
C ALA A 121 11.78 9.11 2.34
N ARG A 122 10.50 8.80 2.40
CA ARG A 122 9.94 7.64 3.10
C ARG A 122 8.93 6.90 2.25
N LEU A 123 8.84 5.60 2.52
CA LEU A 123 7.82 4.71 1.99
C LEU A 123 6.77 4.43 3.05
N GLU A 124 5.50 4.56 2.70
CA GLU A 124 4.40 4.05 3.52
C GLU A 124 4.26 2.55 3.33
N VAL A 125 4.14 1.82 4.44
CA VAL A 125 4.06 0.36 4.43
C VAL A 125 2.99 -0.13 5.39
N PHE A 126 2.16 -1.07 4.94
CA PHE A 126 1.27 -1.88 5.77
C PHE A 126 1.94 -3.24 5.96
N GLY A 127 2.53 -3.45 7.12
CA GLY A 127 3.25 -4.67 7.43
C GLY A 127 2.92 -5.16 8.84
N ALA A 128 2.81 -6.47 9.04
CA ALA A 128 2.49 -7.10 10.32
C ALA A 128 1.24 -6.52 11.04
N GLY A 129 0.25 -6.05 10.27
CA GLY A 129 -0.98 -5.45 10.79
C GLY A 129 -0.84 -4.01 11.29
N ALA A 130 0.27 -3.34 11.00
CA ALA A 130 0.52 -1.96 11.40
C ALA A 130 0.81 -1.06 10.19
N TYR A 131 0.51 0.23 10.34
CA TYR A 131 0.93 1.27 9.42
C TYR A 131 2.27 1.85 9.87
N MET A 132 3.21 1.99 8.96
CA MET A 132 4.55 2.51 9.27
C MET A 132 5.13 3.30 8.11
N TRP A 133 6.10 4.19 8.43
CA TRP A 133 6.94 4.91 7.49
C TRP A 133 8.36 4.39 7.56
N VAL A 134 8.88 3.93 6.42
CA VAL A 134 10.23 3.40 6.30
C VAL A 134 11.07 4.36 5.47
N GLN A 135 12.19 4.83 6.00
CA GLN A 135 13.12 5.67 5.25
C GLN A 135 13.73 4.87 4.10
N PHE A 136 13.84 5.45 2.91
CA PHE A 136 14.42 4.76 1.76
C PHE A 136 15.85 4.25 2.02
N GLU A 137 16.65 4.97 2.80
CA GLU A 137 18.01 4.55 3.20
C GLU A 137 18.05 3.27 4.05
N HIS A 138 16.93 2.81 4.59
CA HIS A 138 16.80 1.58 5.35
C HIS A 138 16.33 0.39 4.49
N ILE A 139 16.11 0.60 3.22
CA ILE A 139 15.61 -0.40 2.27
C ILE A 139 16.75 -0.81 1.34
N ALA A 140 16.92 -2.11 1.11
CA ALA A 140 17.83 -2.63 0.10
C ALA A 140 17.13 -2.80 -1.25
N SER A 141 15.91 -3.36 -1.24
CA SER A 141 15.12 -3.49 -2.46
C SER A 141 13.62 -3.58 -2.17
N ILE A 142 12.85 -3.16 -3.17
CA ILE A 142 11.39 -3.28 -3.22
C ILE A 142 11.05 -3.98 -4.54
N ASN A 143 10.28 -5.07 -4.46
CA ASN A 143 9.71 -5.74 -5.63
C ASN A 143 8.19 -5.64 -5.56
N ILE A 144 7.58 -5.02 -6.56
CA ILE A 144 6.15 -4.73 -6.62
C ILE A 144 5.51 -5.62 -7.67
N GLN A 145 4.48 -6.38 -7.26
CA GLN A 145 3.73 -7.21 -8.19
C GLN A 145 2.78 -6.34 -9.04
N PRO A 146 2.63 -6.64 -10.35
CA PRO A 146 1.63 -5.96 -11.15
C PRO A 146 0.24 -6.23 -10.58
N PRO A 147 -0.66 -5.21 -10.51
CA PRO A 147 -2.01 -5.39 -10.02
C PRO A 147 -2.77 -6.49 -10.77
N GLN A 148 -3.37 -7.41 -10.04
CA GLN A 148 -4.19 -8.52 -10.56
C GLN A 148 -5.68 -8.29 -10.30
N LYS A 149 -6.00 -7.53 -9.25
CA LYS A 149 -7.35 -7.26 -8.74
C LYS A 149 -7.51 -5.78 -8.49
N LEU A 150 -8.74 -5.31 -8.42
CA LEU A 150 -9.02 -3.90 -8.14
C LEU A 150 -8.33 -3.41 -6.87
N ARG A 151 -8.43 -4.17 -5.78
CA ARG A 151 -7.80 -3.81 -4.49
C ARG A 151 -6.28 -3.70 -4.53
N ASP A 152 -5.60 -4.34 -5.50
CA ASP A 152 -4.14 -4.26 -5.64
C ASP A 152 -3.70 -2.86 -6.15
N THR A 153 -4.64 -2.07 -6.71
CA THR A 153 -4.38 -0.67 -7.05
C THR A 153 -4.63 0.30 -5.88
N LEU A 154 -5.19 -0.19 -4.76
CA LEU A 154 -5.32 0.56 -3.51
C LEU A 154 -4.20 0.16 -2.54
N TRP A 155 -4.00 -1.14 -2.36
CA TRP A 155 -3.00 -1.76 -1.48
C TRP A 155 -2.18 -2.75 -2.30
N THR A 156 -1.09 -2.25 -2.86
CA THR A 156 -0.26 -2.97 -3.81
C THR A 156 0.63 -4.00 -3.11
N PRO A 157 0.54 -5.30 -3.44
CA PRO A 157 1.41 -6.31 -2.87
C PRO A 157 2.87 -6.09 -3.28
N ALA A 158 3.77 -6.14 -2.32
CA ALA A 158 5.20 -5.97 -2.53
C ALA A 158 6.02 -6.86 -1.60
N PHE A 159 7.27 -7.09 -1.97
CA PHE A 159 8.28 -7.69 -1.13
C PHE A 159 9.39 -6.67 -0.85
N ILE A 160 9.64 -6.38 0.42
CA ILE A 160 10.70 -5.47 0.87
C ILE A 160 11.82 -6.24 1.52
N LYS A 161 13.02 -6.09 0.97
CA LYS A 161 14.27 -6.47 1.62
C LYS A 161 14.86 -5.24 2.29
N THR A 162 15.11 -5.32 3.59
CA THR A 162 15.69 -4.20 4.35
C THR A 162 17.19 -4.12 4.16
N GLY A 163 17.72 -2.90 4.24
CA GLY A 163 19.16 -2.64 4.21
C GLY A 163 19.83 -2.82 5.59
N PRO A 164 21.18 -2.75 5.65
CA PRO A 164 21.94 -2.96 6.89
C PRO A 164 21.64 -1.92 7.97
N LYS A 165 21.18 -0.72 7.61
CA LYS A 165 20.78 0.33 8.56
C LYS A 165 19.47 0.05 9.28
N PHE A 166 18.66 -0.87 8.77
CA PHE A 166 17.40 -1.23 9.40
C PHE A 166 17.64 -2.14 10.61
N LYS A 167 17.24 -1.64 11.79
CA LYS A 167 17.35 -2.40 13.04
C LYS A 167 16.07 -3.23 13.25
N GLY A 168 16.03 -4.43 12.68
CA GLY A 168 14.88 -5.32 12.80
C GLY A 168 14.99 -6.51 11.84
N GLN A 169 13.94 -7.35 11.85
CA GLN A 169 13.82 -8.44 10.88
C GLN A 169 13.44 -7.87 9.51
N ASP A 170 13.78 -8.60 8.43
CA ASP A 170 13.31 -8.27 7.09
C ASP A 170 11.78 -8.14 7.07
N MET A 171 11.29 -7.16 6.33
CA MET A 171 9.85 -6.89 6.27
C MET A 171 9.11 -7.94 5.45
N GLY A 172 9.77 -8.51 4.43
CA GLY A 172 9.19 -9.55 3.58
C GLY A 172 7.99 -9.07 2.78
N GLU A 173 6.91 -9.86 2.80
CA GLU A 173 5.66 -9.52 2.12
C GLU A 173 4.89 -8.44 2.89
N VAL A 174 4.51 -7.38 2.18
CA VAL A 174 3.80 -6.21 2.70
C VAL A 174 2.76 -5.72 1.70
N LEU A 175 1.89 -4.81 2.12
CA LEU A 175 1.06 -4.01 1.23
C LEU A 175 1.54 -2.57 1.24
N LEU A 176 1.59 -1.95 0.06
CA LEU A 176 1.97 -0.56 -0.10
C LEU A 176 0.72 0.25 -0.51
N PRO A 177 0.32 1.28 0.24
CA PRO A 177 -0.78 2.13 -0.18
C PRO A 177 -0.37 2.90 -1.44
N ALA A 178 -1.11 2.69 -2.53
CA ALA A 178 -0.82 3.28 -3.84
C ALA A 178 -1.62 4.56 -4.11
N ILE A 179 -2.54 4.91 -3.22
CA ILE A 179 -3.41 6.09 -3.31
C ILE A 179 -3.17 6.95 -2.08
N TYR A 180 -3.12 8.27 -2.28
CA TYR A 180 -2.99 9.23 -1.17
C TYR A 180 -4.21 9.18 -0.25
N PRO A 181 -4.02 9.40 1.07
CA PRO A 181 -5.11 9.35 2.03
C PRO A 181 -6.20 10.38 1.69
N PHE A 182 -7.46 10.04 2.06
CA PHE A 182 -8.63 10.90 1.84
C PHE A 182 -8.97 11.21 0.38
N SER A 183 -8.35 10.57 -0.62
CA SER A 183 -8.70 10.73 -2.03
C SER A 183 -10.19 10.52 -2.30
N PHE A 184 -10.85 9.69 -1.49
CA PHE A 184 -12.29 9.42 -1.53
C PHE A 184 -13.17 10.64 -1.16
N THR A 185 -12.61 11.70 -0.62
CA THR A 185 -13.35 12.95 -0.32
C THR A 185 -13.50 13.84 -1.55
N TYR A 186 -12.70 13.62 -2.59
CA TYR A 186 -12.76 14.43 -3.81
C TYR A 186 -14.03 14.12 -4.60
N PRO A 187 -14.66 15.12 -5.27
CA PRO A 187 -15.90 14.90 -6.01
C PRO A 187 -15.80 13.92 -7.18
N ASP A 188 -14.66 13.90 -7.88
CA ASP A 188 -14.40 13.01 -9.01
C ASP A 188 -13.88 11.65 -8.51
N GLU A 189 -14.66 10.60 -8.74
CA GLU A 189 -14.36 9.25 -8.29
C GLU A 189 -13.20 8.60 -9.05
N SER A 190 -12.75 9.16 -10.18
CA SER A 190 -11.52 8.71 -10.87
C SER A 190 -10.27 8.93 -10.00
N VAL A 191 -10.31 9.95 -9.11
CA VAL A 191 -9.27 10.21 -8.10
C VAL A 191 -9.26 9.10 -7.04
N TRP A 192 -10.43 8.61 -6.63
CA TRP A 192 -10.52 7.50 -5.66
C TRP A 192 -9.83 6.25 -6.17
N LEU A 193 -9.97 5.99 -7.48
CA LEU A 193 -9.38 4.84 -8.15
C LEU A 193 -7.90 5.03 -8.53
N GLY A 194 -7.31 6.16 -8.18
CA GLY A 194 -5.92 6.46 -8.54
C GLY A 194 -5.66 6.56 -10.04
N ARG A 195 -6.68 6.94 -10.84
CA ARG A 195 -6.52 7.11 -12.30
C ARG A 195 -5.90 8.44 -12.66
N GLN A 196 -5.87 9.35 -11.71
CA GLN A 196 -5.22 10.65 -11.81
C GLN A 196 -4.70 11.07 -10.44
N THR A 197 -3.76 11.98 -10.46
CA THR A 197 -3.24 12.67 -9.30
C THR A 197 -3.49 14.14 -9.46
N LEU A 198 -3.92 14.78 -8.40
CA LEU A 198 -4.12 16.24 -8.37
C LEU A 198 -3.64 16.80 -7.02
N TRP A 199 -3.47 18.11 -6.99
CA TRP A 199 -3.07 18.83 -5.80
C TRP A 199 -4.27 19.64 -5.30
N ALA A 200 -4.68 19.38 -4.08
CA ALA A 200 -5.68 20.16 -3.36
C ALA A 200 -5.00 21.15 -2.43
N GLU A 201 -5.69 22.21 -2.07
CA GLU A 201 -5.21 23.22 -1.13
C GLU A 201 -6.16 23.30 0.07
N ASP A 202 -5.59 23.32 1.28
CA ASP A 202 -6.30 23.55 2.52
C ASP A 202 -5.43 24.43 3.44
N GLU A 203 -6.00 25.52 3.95
CA GLU A 203 -5.32 26.48 4.84
C GLU A 203 -3.94 26.99 4.31
N GLY A 204 -3.75 26.99 2.98
CA GLY A 204 -2.50 27.43 2.33
C GLY A 204 -1.43 26.33 2.21
N GLU A 205 -1.75 25.12 2.60
CA GLU A 205 -0.92 23.93 2.38
C GLU A 205 -1.47 23.16 1.17
N SER A 206 -0.57 22.73 0.28
CA SER A 206 -0.92 21.91 -0.88
C SER A 206 -0.61 20.46 -0.58
N TYR A 207 -1.57 19.57 -0.83
CA TYR A 207 -1.44 18.14 -0.60
C TYR A 207 -1.97 17.33 -1.79
N PRO A 208 -1.38 16.16 -2.07
CA PRO A 208 -1.79 15.34 -3.22
C PRO A 208 -2.99 14.47 -2.89
N LEU A 209 -3.83 14.22 -3.91
CA LEU A 209 -4.93 13.25 -3.91
C LEU A 209 -4.83 12.36 -5.15
N GLY A 210 -5.34 11.15 -5.07
CA GLY A 210 -5.30 10.16 -6.16
C GLY A 210 -4.11 9.25 -6.07
N GLN A 211 -3.57 8.82 -7.20
CA GLN A 211 -2.43 7.91 -7.25
C GLN A 211 -1.18 8.55 -6.66
N LYS A 212 -0.46 7.78 -5.85
CA LYS A 212 0.84 8.21 -5.34
C LYS A 212 1.85 8.41 -6.47
N ILE A 213 2.71 9.40 -6.29
CA ILE A 213 3.80 9.74 -7.20
C ILE A 213 5.10 9.76 -6.40
N LEU A 214 6.13 9.11 -6.92
CA LEU A 214 7.50 9.32 -6.47
C LEU A 214 8.19 10.35 -7.37
N LEU A 215 8.95 11.24 -6.78
CA LEU A 215 9.87 12.13 -7.49
C LEU A 215 11.23 11.45 -7.50
N VAL A 216 11.71 11.14 -8.71
CA VAL A 216 12.95 10.43 -8.95
C VAL A 216 13.83 11.34 -9.83
N ASP A 217 14.94 11.86 -9.29
CA ASP A 217 15.77 12.90 -9.92
C ASP A 217 14.94 14.11 -10.40
N GLY A 218 13.84 14.42 -9.69
CA GLY A 218 12.92 15.50 -9.99
C GLY A 218 11.81 15.17 -11.00
N GLU A 219 11.82 14.00 -11.60
CA GLU A 219 10.77 13.51 -12.50
C GLU A 219 9.68 12.78 -11.75
N GLU A 220 8.41 12.97 -12.13
CA GLU A 220 7.26 12.29 -11.57
C GLU A 220 7.16 10.87 -12.09
N VAL A 221 7.11 9.89 -11.18
CA VAL A 221 6.90 8.48 -11.51
C VAL A 221 5.64 7.99 -10.80
N PRO A 222 4.58 7.62 -11.54
CA PRO A 222 3.37 7.05 -10.96
C PRO A 222 3.66 5.74 -10.23
N PHE A 223 3.16 5.63 -8.98
CA PHE A 223 3.51 4.51 -8.11
C PHE A 223 3.13 3.15 -8.70
N LEU A 224 1.97 3.06 -9.36
CA LEU A 224 1.48 1.81 -9.96
C LEU A 224 2.27 1.36 -11.21
N GLU A 225 3.18 2.20 -11.72
CA GLU A 225 4.10 1.83 -12.82
C GLU A 225 5.42 1.23 -12.32
N ILE A 226 5.68 1.33 -11.02
CA ILE A 226 6.91 0.82 -10.41
C ILE A 226 6.80 -0.69 -10.24
N ARG A 227 7.89 -1.41 -10.60
CA ARG A 227 8.01 -2.87 -10.44
C ARG A 227 9.16 -3.24 -9.53
N SER A 228 10.25 -2.47 -9.58
CA SER A 228 11.40 -2.70 -8.71
C SER A 228 12.08 -1.39 -8.35
N ILE A 229 12.56 -1.32 -7.11
CA ILE A 229 13.52 -0.30 -6.67
C ILE A 229 14.65 -1.05 -5.98
N GLU A 230 15.88 -0.82 -6.41
CA GLU A 230 17.09 -1.35 -5.80
C GLU A 230 17.91 -0.17 -5.31
N PHE A 231 18.25 -0.14 -4.03
CA PHE A 231 19.05 0.93 -3.45
C PHE A 231 20.52 0.52 -3.35
N ASP A 232 21.42 1.47 -3.61
CA ASP A 232 22.84 1.25 -3.44
C ASP A 232 23.16 1.16 -1.94
N ILE A 233 23.77 0.05 -1.53
CA ILE A 233 24.25 -0.16 -0.16
C ILE A 233 25.70 0.32 -0.10
N PRO A 234 26.06 1.26 0.80
CA PRO A 234 27.44 1.72 0.94
C PRO A 234 28.42 0.56 1.16
N GLU A 235 29.55 0.59 0.45
CA GLU A 235 30.63 -0.37 0.67
C GLU A 235 31.11 -0.28 2.13
N GLY A 236 31.09 -1.41 2.84
CA GLY A 236 31.46 -1.51 4.27
C GLY A 236 30.32 -1.92 5.20
N GLU A 237 29.06 -1.78 4.81
CA GLU A 237 27.89 -2.19 5.60
C GLU A 237 27.36 -3.60 5.18
N SER A 238 27.88 -4.18 4.10
CA SER A 238 27.40 -5.45 3.54
C SER A 238 27.91 -6.71 4.28
N SER A 239 28.88 -6.59 5.20
CA SER A 239 29.59 -7.74 5.78
C SER A 239 29.08 -8.21 7.15
N SER A 240 28.18 -7.50 7.81
CA SER A 240 27.81 -7.81 9.20
C SER A 240 26.71 -8.86 9.39
N ARG A 241 26.07 -9.34 8.31
CA ARG A 241 25.01 -10.37 8.41
C ARG A 241 25.43 -11.80 8.05
N LYS A 242 26.68 -12.04 7.62
CA LYS A 242 27.14 -13.38 7.24
C LYS A 242 27.69 -14.24 8.39
N ASP A 243 27.97 -13.64 9.55
CA ASP A 243 28.70 -14.33 10.62
C ASP A 243 27.82 -14.82 11.79
N GLU A 244 26.51 -14.53 11.82
CA GLU A 244 25.64 -15.01 12.90
C GLU A 244 24.94 -16.35 12.63
N ASP A 245 24.80 -16.77 11.37
CA ASP A 245 24.12 -18.04 11.02
C ASP A 245 25.02 -19.26 11.05
N ASP A 246 26.37 -19.13 11.12
CA ASP A 246 27.29 -20.26 11.04
C ASP A 246 27.80 -20.78 12.43
N ASN A 247 27.38 -20.11 13.53
CA ASN A 247 27.84 -20.46 14.88
C ASN A 247 26.82 -21.23 15.75
N SER A 248 25.69 -21.65 15.18
CA SER A 248 24.71 -22.46 15.93
C SER A 248 24.72 -23.97 15.65
N ALA A 249 25.67 -24.47 14.85
CA ALA A 249 25.72 -25.88 14.42
C ALA A 249 26.85 -26.70 15.03
N SER A 250 27.42 -26.31 16.19
CA SER A 250 28.42 -27.15 16.85
C SER A 250 28.32 -27.13 18.37
N ILE A 251 27.25 -27.75 18.91
CA ILE A 251 27.32 -28.35 20.24
C ILE A 251 26.99 -29.84 20.08
N SER A 252 28.07 -30.57 20.01
CA SER A 252 28.17 -32.04 19.93
C SER A 252 27.56 -32.73 21.14
N LEU A 253 26.85 -33.81 20.86
CA LEU A 253 26.74 -35.01 21.69
C LEU A 253 28.12 -35.49 22.17
N ASN A 254 28.34 -35.47 23.48
CA ASN A 254 29.17 -36.47 24.15
C ASN A 254 28.90 -36.49 25.66
N SER A 255 28.50 -37.63 26.10
CA SER A 255 28.44 -38.25 27.43
C SER A 255 27.07 -38.51 27.98
#